data_66002916c8a439dc2f00fab4663d1718
#
_entry.id   66002916c8a439dc2f00fab4663d1718
#
_cell.length_a   1.000
_cell.length_b   1.000
_cell.length_c   1.000
_cell.angle_alpha   90.00
_cell.angle_beta   90.00
_cell.angle_gamma   90.00
#
_symmetry.space_group_name_H-M   'P 1'
#
loop_
_entity.id
_entity.type
_entity.pdbx_description
1 polymer ?
#
loop_
_entity_poly.entity_id
_entity_poly.type
_entity_poly.pdbx_seq_one_letter_code
_entity_poly.pdbx_strand_id
1 'polypeptide(L)'
;SFAHMLGIETGEDSAVDSQDRYAALIGEDPAGRSELMTEDLTCGKMLRCGSWVYLSPSEGAPYMPFTRIETGLSKDPQLYNMDYDIGQQNNIAWDYADQVEKMEKRLQEILKSESTR
;
A
#
# COMPACT_ATOMS: atom_id res chain seq x y z
N SER A 1 4.90 -16.81 5.43
CA SER A 1 3.69 -17.69 5.36
C SER A 1 4.01 -19.04 4.70
N PHE A 2 4.61 -19.06 3.51
CA PHE A 2 4.97 -20.33 2.85
C PHE A 2 6.05 -21.12 3.61
N ALA A 3 7.05 -20.44 4.19
CA ALA A 3 8.03 -21.08 5.07
C ALA A 3 7.35 -21.70 6.29
N HIS A 4 6.44 -20.99 6.94
CA HIS A 4 5.64 -21.48 8.05
C HIS A 4 4.84 -22.75 7.65
N MET A 5 4.17 -22.70 6.49
CA MET A 5 3.40 -23.85 5.98
C MET A 5 4.27 -25.12 5.78
N LEU A 6 5.54 -24.92 5.45
CA LEU A 6 6.52 -26.00 5.23
C LEU A 6 7.32 -26.37 6.50
N GLY A 7 7.07 -25.70 7.63
CA GLY A 7 7.82 -25.89 8.86
C GLY A 7 9.28 -25.41 8.79
N ILE A 8 9.56 -24.45 7.91
CA ILE A 8 10.90 -23.88 7.72
C ILE A 8 11.02 -22.61 8.56
N GLU A 9 12.02 -22.57 9.43
CA GLU A 9 12.37 -21.35 10.16
C GLU A 9 13.14 -20.40 9.25
N THR A 10 12.70 -19.14 9.20
CA THR A 10 13.41 -18.06 8.47
C THR A 10 14.21 -17.22 9.45
N GLY A 11 15.48 -16.94 9.12
CA GLY A 11 16.33 -16.05 9.92
C GLY A 11 15.78 -14.61 9.94
N GLU A 12 16.15 -13.83 10.96
CA GLU A 12 15.70 -12.44 11.13
C GLU A 12 16.06 -11.54 9.93
N ASP A 13 17.21 -11.82 9.29
CA ASP A 13 17.69 -11.08 8.11
C ASP A 13 17.08 -11.56 6.79
N SER A 14 16.21 -12.59 6.85
CA SER A 14 15.57 -13.14 5.65
C SER A 14 14.20 -12.52 5.45
N ALA A 15 13.91 -12.09 4.21
CA ALA A 15 12.59 -11.59 3.81
C ALA A 15 12.10 -10.45 4.74
N VAL A 16 12.95 -9.43 4.93
CA VAL A 16 12.75 -8.29 5.87
C VAL A 16 11.43 -7.54 5.68
N ASP A 17 10.85 -7.58 4.49
CA ASP A 17 9.55 -6.98 4.16
C ASP A 17 8.37 -7.95 4.25
N SER A 18 8.64 -9.20 4.62
CA SER A 18 7.62 -10.23 4.68
C SER A 18 7.07 -10.39 6.11
N GLN A 19 5.75 -10.46 6.20
CA GLN A 19 5.04 -10.81 7.43
C GLN A 19 4.48 -12.22 7.31
N ASP A 20 4.54 -13.01 8.38
CA ASP A 20 3.84 -14.28 8.40
C ASP A 20 2.32 -14.03 8.50
N ARG A 21 1.58 -14.49 7.50
CA ARG A 21 0.12 -14.41 7.39
C ARG A 21 -0.48 -15.79 7.07
N TYR A 22 0.18 -16.84 7.54
CA TYR A 22 -0.28 -18.19 7.27
C TYR A 22 -1.73 -18.41 7.74
N ALA A 23 -2.09 -17.93 8.94
CA ALA A 23 -3.45 -18.01 9.45
C ALA A 23 -4.47 -17.33 8.51
N ALA A 24 -4.11 -16.18 7.91
CA ALA A 24 -4.98 -15.53 6.94
C ALA A 24 -5.09 -16.34 5.63
N LEU A 25 -4.00 -16.97 5.17
CA LEU A 25 -4.02 -17.80 3.96
C LEU A 25 -4.93 -19.04 4.10
N ILE A 26 -5.03 -19.62 5.29
CA ILE A 26 -5.91 -20.78 5.56
C ILE A 26 -7.29 -20.40 6.07
N GLY A 27 -7.60 -19.10 6.17
CA GLY A 27 -8.91 -18.58 6.56
C GLY A 27 -9.19 -18.52 8.06
N GLU A 28 -8.17 -18.69 8.90
CA GLU A 28 -8.28 -18.58 10.37
C GLU A 28 -8.19 -17.15 10.88
N ASP A 29 -7.53 -16.25 10.11
CA ASP A 29 -7.46 -14.81 10.40
C ASP A 29 -8.18 -14.00 9.30
N PRO A 30 -9.42 -13.54 9.55
CA PRO A 30 -10.17 -12.76 8.56
C PRO A 30 -9.65 -11.33 8.39
N ALA A 31 -8.88 -10.81 9.33
CA ALA A 31 -8.37 -9.46 9.29
C ALA A 31 -7.15 -9.32 8.36
N GLY A 32 -6.28 -10.33 8.34
CA GLY A 32 -5.09 -10.35 7.51
C GLY A 32 -4.13 -9.20 7.83
N ARG A 33 -3.66 -8.52 6.79
CA ARG A 33 -2.69 -7.43 6.89
C ARG A 33 -3.40 -6.08 7.09
N SER A 34 -3.07 -5.38 8.17
CA SER A 34 -3.67 -4.08 8.50
C SER A 34 -3.11 -2.94 7.68
N GLU A 35 -1.86 -3.06 7.21
CA GLU A 35 -1.13 -2.05 6.47
C GLU A 35 -0.34 -2.68 5.32
N LEU A 36 -0.34 -2.04 4.16
CA LEU A 36 0.42 -2.47 3.00
C LEU A 36 0.97 -1.25 2.25
N MET A 37 2.28 -1.20 2.09
CA MET A 37 2.95 -0.27 1.18
C MET A 37 3.33 -0.98 -0.12
N THR A 38 3.09 -0.32 -1.24
CA THR A 38 3.55 -0.77 -2.56
C THR A 38 4.20 0.38 -3.30
N GLU A 39 5.11 0.04 -4.21
CA GLU A 39 5.79 0.98 -5.08
C GLU A 39 5.63 0.53 -6.54
N ASP A 40 5.41 1.47 -7.44
CA ASP A 40 5.39 1.20 -8.87
C ASP A 40 6.77 1.35 -9.53
N LEU A 41 6.85 1.06 -10.83
CA LEU A 41 8.09 1.17 -11.61
C LEU A 41 8.65 2.60 -11.74
N THR A 42 7.86 3.61 -11.42
CA THR A 42 8.22 5.04 -11.50
C THR A 42 8.38 5.68 -10.14
N CYS A 43 8.55 4.86 -9.10
CA CYS A 43 8.71 5.27 -7.70
C CYS A 43 7.47 5.96 -7.10
N GLY A 44 6.30 5.83 -7.73
CA GLY A 44 5.01 6.19 -7.12
C GLY A 44 4.71 5.24 -5.96
N LYS A 45 4.29 5.77 -4.83
CA LYS A 45 4.08 4.99 -3.61
C LYS A 45 2.63 5.01 -3.19
N MET A 46 2.13 3.85 -2.84
CA MET A 46 0.80 3.67 -2.28
C MET A 46 0.92 3.10 -0.87
N LEU A 47 0.15 3.66 0.05
CA LEU A 47 -0.05 3.13 1.39
C LEU A 47 -1.53 2.81 1.58
N ARG A 48 -1.82 1.57 1.93
CA ARG A 48 -3.14 1.15 2.40
C ARG A 48 -3.12 0.91 3.91
N CYS A 49 -4.04 1.51 4.63
CA CYS A 49 -4.28 1.28 6.06
C CYS A 49 -5.76 1.01 6.26
N GLY A 50 -6.13 -0.24 6.50
CA GLY A 50 -7.54 -0.66 6.55
C GLY A 50 -8.26 -0.33 5.26
N SER A 51 -9.34 0.47 5.34
CA SER A 51 -10.13 0.92 4.19
C SER A 51 -9.54 2.14 3.47
N TRP A 52 -8.56 2.81 4.05
CA TRP A 52 -7.95 3.99 3.45
C TRP A 52 -6.82 3.61 2.50
N VAL A 53 -6.81 4.21 1.32
CA VAL A 53 -5.75 4.10 0.32
C VAL A 53 -5.24 5.50 0.00
N TYR A 54 -3.96 5.71 0.22
CA TYR A 54 -3.25 6.94 -0.09
C TYR A 54 -2.23 6.69 -1.18
N LEU A 55 -2.21 7.55 -2.21
CA LEU A 55 -1.16 7.58 -3.23
C LEU A 55 -0.39 8.88 -3.10
N SER A 56 0.92 8.76 -2.96
CA SER A 56 1.80 9.93 -2.88
C SER A 56 1.86 10.66 -4.22
N PRO A 57 2.08 11.99 -4.22
CA PRO A 57 2.37 12.75 -5.44
C PRO A 57 3.50 12.11 -6.25
N SER A 58 3.36 12.09 -7.56
CA SER A 58 4.33 11.53 -8.50
C SER A 58 4.41 12.35 -9.78
N GLU A 59 5.61 12.49 -10.33
CA GLU A 59 5.85 13.11 -11.65
C GLU A 59 5.60 12.15 -12.82
N GLY A 60 5.16 10.92 -12.55
CA GLY A 60 4.85 9.92 -13.57
C GLY A 60 3.68 10.35 -14.47
N ALA A 61 3.68 9.84 -15.70
CA ALA A 61 2.61 10.12 -16.64
C ALA A 61 1.29 9.45 -16.20
N PRO A 62 0.14 10.16 -16.24
CA PRO A 62 -1.14 9.60 -15.80
C PRO A 62 -1.68 8.47 -16.70
N TYR A 63 -1.14 8.35 -17.92
CA TYR A 63 -1.50 7.31 -18.89
C TYR A 63 -0.26 6.68 -19.50
N MET A 64 -0.31 5.38 -19.74
CA MET A 64 0.70 4.67 -20.52
C MET A 64 0.60 5.09 -21.99
N PRO A 65 1.69 5.54 -22.65
CA PRO A 65 1.64 6.08 -24.01
C PRO A 65 1.07 5.14 -25.08
N PHE A 66 1.38 3.84 -24.96
CA PHE A 66 1.01 2.86 -25.98
C PHE A 66 -0.35 2.21 -25.74
N THR A 67 -0.72 1.97 -24.49
CA THR A 67 -1.95 1.25 -24.12
C THR A 67 -3.09 2.18 -23.74
N ARG A 68 -2.80 3.44 -23.42
CA ARG A 68 -3.72 4.43 -22.84
C ARG A 68 -4.41 3.95 -21.55
N ILE A 69 -3.78 3.03 -20.87
CA ILE A 69 -4.23 2.57 -19.55
C ILE A 69 -3.80 3.60 -18.52
N GLU A 70 -4.70 3.96 -17.63
CA GLU A 70 -4.41 4.83 -16.49
C GLU A 70 -3.36 4.17 -15.59
N THR A 71 -2.39 4.98 -15.15
CA THR A 71 -1.31 4.53 -14.27
C THR A 71 -1.65 4.72 -12.79
N GLY A 72 -2.68 5.52 -12.48
CA GLY A 72 -2.98 5.97 -11.14
C GLY A 72 -2.06 7.07 -10.61
N LEU A 73 -1.10 7.54 -11.42
CA LEU A 73 -0.14 8.57 -11.01
C LEU A 73 -0.73 9.97 -11.17
N SER A 74 -0.43 10.85 -10.22
CA SER A 74 -0.85 12.26 -10.22
C SER A 74 0.20 13.11 -9.51
N LYS A 75 0.28 14.39 -9.90
CA LYS A 75 1.10 15.40 -9.19
C LYS A 75 0.50 15.81 -7.85
N ASP A 76 -0.80 15.60 -7.69
CA ASP A 76 -1.52 15.86 -6.46
C ASP A 76 -1.66 14.58 -5.63
N PRO A 77 -1.73 14.67 -4.30
CA PRO A 77 -2.00 13.52 -3.46
C PRO A 77 -3.38 12.95 -3.75
N GLN A 78 -3.53 11.65 -3.61
CA GLN A 78 -4.80 10.99 -3.81
C GLN A 78 -5.17 10.19 -2.56
N LEU A 79 -6.42 10.28 -2.15
CA LEU A 79 -6.97 9.54 -1.02
C LEU A 79 -8.31 8.94 -1.39
N TYR A 80 -8.48 7.66 -1.08
CA TYR A 80 -9.69 6.89 -1.34
C TYR A 80 -10.13 6.12 -0.10
N ASN A 81 -11.44 5.92 0.04
CA ASN A 81 -11.99 5.05 1.07
C ASN A 81 -12.68 3.85 0.41
N MET A 82 -12.09 2.67 0.58
CA MET A 82 -12.51 1.43 -0.07
C MET A 82 -13.87 0.89 0.41
N ASP A 83 -14.38 1.37 1.56
CA ASP A 83 -15.72 0.99 2.02
C ASP A 83 -16.82 1.60 1.16
N TYR A 84 -16.54 2.73 0.51
CA TYR A 84 -17.51 3.48 -0.30
C TYR A 84 -17.13 3.59 -1.77
N ASP A 85 -15.85 3.48 -2.09
CA ASP A 85 -15.30 3.66 -3.44
C ASP A 85 -14.23 2.61 -3.74
N ILE A 86 -14.66 1.37 -3.90
CA ILE A 86 -13.76 0.24 -4.21
C ILE A 86 -13.04 0.42 -5.57
N GLY A 87 -13.63 1.20 -6.47
CA GLY A 87 -13.08 1.50 -7.78
C GLY A 87 -12.09 2.67 -7.80
N GLN A 88 -11.88 3.36 -6.65
CA GLN A 88 -10.99 4.52 -6.53
C GLN A 88 -11.27 5.58 -7.60
N GLN A 89 -12.56 5.91 -7.79
CA GLN A 89 -13.01 6.85 -8.82
C GLN A 89 -13.08 8.30 -8.31
N ASN A 90 -13.18 8.49 -6.98
CA ASN A 90 -13.38 9.80 -6.38
C ASN A 90 -12.24 10.12 -5.41
N ASN A 91 -11.29 10.95 -5.87
CA ASN A 91 -10.23 11.44 -5.01
C ASN A 91 -10.80 12.43 -3.96
N ILE A 92 -10.74 12.05 -2.69
CA ILE A 92 -11.23 12.83 -1.54
C ILE A 92 -10.11 13.47 -0.71
N ALA A 93 -8.90 13.56 -1.25
CA ALA A 93 -7.75 14.08 -0.51
C ALA A 93 -7.96 15.50 0.03
N TRP A 94 -8.65 16.35 -0.74
CA TRP A 94 -8.91 17.74 -0.35
C TRP A 94 -9.93 17.88 0.78
N ASP A 95 -10.86 16.92 0.89
CA ASP A 95 -11.90 16.91 1.92
C ASP A 95 -11.39 16.32 3.24
N TYR A 96 -10.30 15.54 3.19
CA TYR A 96 -9.73 14.80 4.31
C TYR A 96 -8.24 15.08 4.51
N ALA A 97 -7.85 16.35 4.56
CA ALA A 97 -6.46 16.78 4.66
C ALA A 97 -5.72 16.17 5.87
N ASP A 98 -6.37 16.08 7.03
CA ASP A 98 -5.79 15.47 8.24
C ASP A 98 -5.47 13.96 8.02
N GLN A 99 -6.31 13.26 7.28
CA GLN A 99 -6.07 11.85 6.96
C GLN A 99 -4.93 11.70 5.95
N VAL A 100 -4.82 12.59 4.98
CA VAL A 100 -3.68 12.65 4.03
C VAL A 100 -2.39 12.85 4.80
N GLU A 101 -2.32 13.85 5.70
CA GLU A 101 -1.12 14.12 6.51
C GLU A 101 -0.71 12.92 7.37
N LYS A 102 -1.69 12.26 8.00
CA LYS A 102 -1.44 11.07 8.80
C LYS A 102 -0.86 9.93 7.98
N MET A 103 -1.40 9.67 6.80
CA MET A 103 -0.95 8.59 5.93
C MET A 103 0.40 8.90 5.28
N GLU A 104 0.61 10.15 4.88
CA GLU A 104 1.91 10.62 4.38
C GLU A 104 3.01 10.44 5.43
N LYS A 105 2.75 10.89 6.67
CA LYS A 105 3.68 10.71 7.79
C LYS A 105 4.01 9.24 8.00
N ARG A 106 2.99 8.37 8.00
CA ARG A 106 3.19 6.93 8.16
C ARG A 106 4.01 6.32 7.02
N LEU A 107 3.74 6.73 5.78
CA LEU A 107 4.51 6.31 4.61
C LEU A 107 5.99 6.70 4.75
N GLN A 108 6.28 7.92 5.19
CA GLN A 108 7.65 8.40 5.42
C GLN A 108 8.36 7.64 6.55
N GLU A 109 7.64 7.22 7.58
CA GLU A 109 8.17 6.36 8.65
C GLU A 109 8.58 5.00 8.11
N ILE A 110 7.74 4.36 7.28
CA ILE A 110 8.04 3.07 6.64
C ILE A 110 9.28 3.19 5.75
N LEU A 111 9.35 4.24 4.92
CA LEU A 111 10.47 4.46 4.02
C LEU A 111 11.81 4.68 4.74
N LYS A 112 11.77 5.23 5.97
CA LYS A 112 12.96 5.43 6.80
C LYS A 112 13.37 4.18 7.57
N SER A 113 12.46 3.26 7.81
CA SER A 113 12.73 2.06 8.61
C SER A 113 13.50 0.98 7.87
N GLU A 114 13.69 1.12 6.55
CA GLU A 114 14.31 0.11 5.67
C GLU A 114 13.60 -1.26 5.71
N SER A 115 12.42 -1.33 6.31
CA SER A 115 11.61 -2.55 6.43
C SER A 115 10.13 -2.21 6.56
N THR A 116 9.28 -3.05 6.01
CA THR A 116 7.81 -2.94 6.11
C THR A 116 7.20 -3.90 7.14
N ARG A 117 8.02 -4.54 7.95
CA ARG A 117 7.59 -5.41 9.07
C ARG A 117 7.18 -4.60 10.28
#